data_a0bd6b92ba7b4cc3d888ac7297da906b
#
_entry.id   a0bd6b92ba7b4cc3d888ac7297da906b
#
_cell.length_a   1.000
_cell.length_b   1.000
_cell.length_c   1.000
_cell.angle_alpha   90.00
_cell.angle_beta   90.00
_cell.angle_gamma   90.00
#
_symmetry.space_group_name_H-M   'P 1'
#
loop_
_entity.id
_entity.type
_entity.pdbx_description
1 polymer ?
#
loop_
_entity_poly.entity_id
_entity_poly.type
_entity_poly.pdbx_seq_one_letter_code
_entity_poly.pdbx_strand_id
1 'polypeptide(L)'
;MNINHNPLEFLTAKVQETVADTQNLGNQIAAKVEESATVLTAWVQSAPSSMVSAGAIASQEAFKIAHNIRFENLPTNLQWKFARAGMRDGIRNVQEAATIFESIPAQIRAQGPEAIRNFCQDKDWSHIQAHVNGGGSEAANGIFEHFWVNRARGGKDMTVAELAVAKQVLADAAFKAAVAEVVGAAMKGAIAAAVIELIFSILENSLLCVEGKITQSELVSEVATATAKAGIAGGAITAILLTLCMIFPPIAALLGAAAMPLAVAGVGFMGIRGWEIFCHGDRIFGITEQAQKFLGMTEQLTVDS
;
A
#
# COMPACT_ATOMS: atom_id res chain seq x y z
N MET A 1 -57.67 -12.27 0.88
CA MET A 1 -56.38 -12.50 0.24
C MET A 1 -55.32 -12.45 1.33
N ASN A 2 -54.89 -13.62 1.81
CA ASN A 2 -53.84 -13.74 2.83
C ASN A 2 -52.50 -13.90 2.10
N ILE A 3 -51.70 -12.86 2.12
CA ILE A 3 -50.30 -12.94 1.64
C ILE A 3 -49.46 -13.19 2.89
N ASN A 4 -49.31 -14.48 3.24
CA ASN A 4 -48.31 -14.93 4.20
C ASN A 4 -46.93 -14.93 3.48
N HIS A 5 -46.26 -13.81 3.41
CA HIS A 5 -44.86 -13.80 3.04
C HIS A 5 -44.03 -14.13 4.29
N ASN A 6 -43.38 -15.32 4.27
CA ASN A 6 -42.42 -15.72 5.26
C ASN A 6 -41.21 -14.75 5.23
N PRO A 7 -40.98 -13.96 6.30
CA PRO A 7 -39.89 -12.97 6.31
C PRO A 7 -38.50 -13.59 6.05
N LEU A 8 -38.31 -14.86 6.41
CA LEU A 8 -37.06 -15.60 6.18
C LEU A 8 -36.85 -15.92 4.69
N GLU A 9 -37.88 -16.26 3.93
CA GLU A 9 -37.80 -16.49 2.49
C GLU A 9 -37.47 -15.19 1.75
N PHE A 10 -38.06 -14.08 2.15
CA PHE A 10 -37.75 -12.76 1.59
C PHE A 10 -36.30 -12.35 1.86
N LEU A 11 -35.79 -12.53 3.09
CA LEU A 11 -34.40 -12.23 3.44
C LEU A 11 -33.43 -13.14 2.69
N THR A 12 -33.76 -14.44 2.56
CA THR A 12 -32.90 -15.40 1.82
C THR A 12 -32.83 -15.05 0.33
N ALA A 13 -33.94 -14.67 -0.29
CA ALA A 13 -33.99 -14.24 -1.67
C ALA A 13 -33.18 -12.93 -1.88
N LYS A 14 -33.29 -11.98 -0.94
CA LYS A 14 -32.56 -10.71 -0.99
C LYS A 14 -31.04 -10.92 -0.82
N VAL A 15 -30.62 -11.82 0.06
CA VAL A 15 -29.22 -12.19 0.22
C VAL A 15 -28.68 -12.88 -1.03
N GLN A 16 -29.44 -13.79 -1.63
CA GLN A 16 -29.05 -14.45 -2.89
C GLN A 16 -28.94 -13.47 -4.06
N GLU A 17 -29.87 -12.52 -4.18
CA GLU A 17 -29.83 -11.43 -5.17
C GLU A 17 -28.56 -10.58 -4.97
N THR A 18 -28.27 -10.17 -3.74
CA THR A 18 -27.07 -9.37 -3.42
C THR A 18 -25.76 -10.13 -3.71
N VAL A 19 -25.71 -11.44 -3.44
CA VAL A 19 -24.54 -12.28 -3.76
C VAL A 19 -24.37 -12.42 -5.27
N ALA A 20 -25.46 -12.62 -6.02
CA ALA A 20 -25.42 -12.71 -7.49
C ALA A 20 -24.97 -11.39 -8.13
N ASP A 21 -25.46 -10.25 -7.62
CA ASP A 21 -25.05 -8.92 -8.08
C ASP A 21 -23.57 -8.65 -7.78
N THR A 22 -23.09 -9.08 -6.61
CA THR A 22 -21.68 -8.95 -6.23
C THR A 22 -20.76 -9.82 -7.09
N GLN A 23 -21.19 -11.05 -7.45
CA GLN A 23 -20.47 -11.92 -8.37
C GLN A 23 -20.46 -11.36 -9.79
N ASN A 24 -21.59 -10.82 -10.25
CA ASN A 24 -21.69 -10.21 -11.59
C ASN A 24 -20.80 -8.95 -11.68
N LEU A 25 -20.79 -8.12 -10.65
CA LEU A 25 -19.88 -6.98 -10.54
C LEU A 25 -18.42 -7.43 -10.52
N GLY A 26 -18.09 -8.49 -9.79
CA GLY A 26 -16.75 -9.09 -9.77
C GLY A 26 -16.30 -9.57 -11.16
N ASN A 27 -17.18 -10.23 -11.91
CA ASN A 27 -16.90 -10.69 -13.27
C ASN A 27 -16.75 -9.53 -14.26
N GLN A 28 -17.56 -8.47 -14.13
CA GLN A 28 -17.43 -7.26 -14.95
C GLN A 28 -16.13 -6.51 -14.64
N ILE A 29 -15.72 -6.47 -13.39
CA ILE A 29 -14.43 -5.89 -12.97
C ILE A 29 -13.28 -6.74 -13.53
N ALA A 30 -13.36 -8.06 -13.45
CA ALA A 30 -12.33 -8.96 -13.99
C ALA A 30 -12.18 -8.83 -15.51
N ALA A 31 -13.29 -8.80 -16.25
CA ALA A 31 -13.28 -8.59 -17.71
C ALA A 31 -12.70 -7.21 -18.10
N LYS A 32 -13.08 -6.14 -17.37
CA LYS A 32 -12.51 -4.80 -17.59
C LYS A 32 -11.03 -4.72 -17.18
N VAL A 33 -10.59 -5.49 -16.21
CA VAL A 33 -9.19 -5.57 -15.81
C VAL A 33 -8.34 -6.26 -16.88
N GLU A 34 -8.87 -7.29 -17.53
CA GLU A 34 -8.20 -8.00 -18.63
C GLU A 34 -8.10 -7.12 -19.90
N GLU A 35 -9.15 -6.38 -20.22
CA GLU A 35 -9.14 -5.33 -21.25
C GLU A 35 -8.16 -4.21 -20.87
N SER A 36 -8.14 -3.80 -19.61
CA SER A 36 -7.25 -2.77 -19.07
C SER A 36 -5.79 -3.21 -19.00
N ALA A 37 -5.49 -4.51 -18.89
CA ALA A 37 -4.11 -5.00 -18.88
C ALA A 37 -3.40 -4.75 -20.22
N THR A 38 -4.11 -4.87 -21.33
CA THR A 38 -3.58 -4.56 -22.67
C THR A 38 -3.41 -3.05 -22.87
N VAL A 39 -4.38 -2.26 -22.39
CA VAL A 39 -4.31 -0.78 -22.38
C VAL A 39 -3.24 -0.31 -21.40
N LEU A 40 -3.09 -0.96 -20.23
CA LEU A 40 -2.06 -0.65 -19.23
C LEU A 40 -0.66 -0.92 -19.79
N THR A 41 -0.47 -1.99 -20.56
CA THR A 41 0.82 -2.32 -21.18
C THR A 41 1.19 -1.28 -22.24
N ALA A 42 0.24 -0.87 -23.09
CA ALA A 42 0.45 0.20 -24.07
C ALA A 42 0.66 1.56 -23.38
N TRP A 43 -0.03 1.80 -22.27
CA TRP A 43 0.07 3.03 -21.50
C TRP A 43 1.37 3.11 -20.68
N VAL A 44 1.85 1.99 -20.11
CA VAL A 44 3.16 1.90 -19.44
C VAL A 44 4.31 2.21 -20.39
N GLN A 45 4.18 1.84 -21.68
CA GLN A 45 5.17 2.18 -22.72
C GLN A 45 5.20 3.68 -23.05
N SER A 46 4.13 4.41 -22.79
CA SER A 46 4.02 5.86 -23.04
C SER A 46 3.94 6.73 -21.78
N ALA A 47 3.91 6.10 -20.60
CA ALA A 47 3.70 6.81 -19.34
C ALA A 47 4.97 7.52 -18.86
N PRO A 48 4.86 8.74 -18.29
CA PRO A 48 5.97 9.40 -17.63
C PRO A 48 6.56 8.52 -16.52
N SER A 49 7.89 8.62 -16.27
CA SER A 49 8.59 7.90 -15.21
C SER A 49 7.96 8.02 -13.82
N SER A 50 7.31 9.16 -13.55
CA SER A 50 6.54 9.42 -12.35
C SER A 50 5.37 8.46 -12.13
N MET A 51 4.68 8.04 -13.19
CA MET A 51 3.54 7.13 -13.10
C MET A 51 3.96 5.70 -12.81
N VAL A 52 5.07 5.25 -13.41
CA VAL A 52 5.61 3.91 -13.18
C VAL A 52 6.13 3.77 -11.74
N SER A 53 6.83 4.79 -11.24
CA SER A 53 7.32 4.83 -9.86
C SER A 53 6.18 4.85 -8.85
N ALA A 54 5.14 5.64 -9.10
CA ALA A 54 3.95 5.69 -8.24
C ALA A 54 3.21 4.35 -8.19
N GLY A 55 3.05 3.68 -9.34
CA GLY A 55 2.43 2.37 -9.42
C GLY A 55 3.21 1.30 -8.66
N ALA A 56 4.55 1.29 -8.78
CA ALA A 56 5.41 0.35 -8.05
C ALA A 56 5.31 0.54 -6.53
N ILE A 57 5.32 1.78 -6.05
CA ILE A 57 5.19 2.08 -4.61
C ILE A 57 3.80 1.72 -4.11
N ALA A 58 2.73 2.09 -4.83
CA ALA A 58 1.37 1.74 -4.46
C ALA A 58 1.17 0.22 -4.40
N SER A 59 1.74 -0.53 -5.35
CA SER A 59 1.69 -2.00 -5.37
C SER A 59 2.43 -2.62 -4.18
N GLN A 60 3.58 -2.07 -3.81
CA GLN A 60 4.36 -2.54 -2.67
C GLN A 60 3.63 -2.29 -1.34
N GLU A 61 2.99 -1.14 -1.17
CA GLU A 61 2.19 -0.86 0.02
C GLU A 61 0.89 -1.70 0.03
N ALA A 62 0.25 -1.89 -1.12
CA ALA A 62 -0.90 -2.79 -1.25
C ALA A 62 -0.55 -4.24 -0.88
N PHE A 63 0.65 -4.72 -1.27
CA PHE A 63 1.14 -6.04 -0.87
C PHE A 63 1.28 -6.16 0.65
N LYS A 64 1.80 -5.15 1.34
CA LYS A 64 1.90 -5.14 2.80
C LYS A 64 0.53 -5.18 3.48
N ILE A 65 -0.46 -4.45 2.94
CA ILE A 65 -1.84 -4.46 3.44
C ILE A 65 -2.46 -5.85 3.28
N ALA A 66 -2.26 -6.49 2.13
CA ALA A 66 -2.79 -7.83 1.84
C ALA A 66 -2.10 -8.93 2.65
N HIS A 67 -0.82 -8.74 3.01
CA HIS A 67 0.00 -9.71 3.75
C HIS A 67 0.28 -9.21 5.17
N ASN A 68 -0.80 -8.96 5.91
CA ASN A 68 -0.71 -8.56 7.32
C ASN A 68 0.20 -9.50 8.13
N ILE A 69 0.92 -8.93 9.08
CA ILE A 69 1.69 -9.73 10.03
C ILE A 69 0.75 -10.71 10.75
N ARG A 70 1.17 -11.95 10.86
CA ARG A 70 0.44 -12.99 11.60
C ARG A 70 0.88 -12.98 13.06
N PHE A 71 0.00 -13.46 13.94
CA PHE A 71 0.27 -13.55 15.38
C PHE A 71 1.58 -14.29 15.68
N GLU A 72 1.84 -15.39 14.97
CA GLU A 72 3.04 -16.25 15.17
C GLU A 72 4.33 -15.52 14.81
N ASN A 73 4.26 -14.51 13.94
CA ASN A 73 5.40 -13.71 13.49
C ASN A 73 5.65 -12.46 14.35
N LEU A 74 4.82 -12.24 15.36
CA LEU A 74 5.05 -11.14 16.31
C LEU A 74 6.27 -11.39 17.19
N PRO A 75 6.98 -10.33 17.62
CA PRO A 75 7.94 -10.44 18.71
C PRO A 75 7.31 -11.09 19.96
N THR A 76 8.06 -11.95 20.63
CA THR A 76 7.58 -12.75 21.78
C THR A 76 6.91 -11.88 22.86
N ASN A 77 7.44 -10.69 23.14
CA ASN A 77 6.86 -9.76 24.11
C ASN A 77 5.45 -9.27 23.73
N LEU A 78 5.15 -9.12 22.44
CA LEU A 78 3.80 -8.79 21.98
C LEU A 78 2.89 -10.02 22.02
N GLN A 79 3.36 -11.20 21.64
CA GLN A 79 2.59 -12.44 21.81
C GLN A 79 2.17 -12.63 23.27
N TRP A 80 3.09 -12.44 24.21
CA TRP A 80 2.79 -12.48 25.64
C TRP A 80 1.78 -11.43 26.09
N LYS A 81 1.82 -10.21 25.51
CA LYS A 81 0.83 -9.17 25.81
C LYS A 81 -0.58 -9.62 25.49
N PHE A 82 -0.81 -10.25 24.33
CA PHE A 82 -2.12 -10.75 23.92
C PHE A 82 -2.52 -12.02 24.71
N ALA A 83 -1.58 -12.89 25.00
CA ALA A 83 -1.81 -14.08 25.82
C ALA A 83 -2.26 -13.72 27.25
N ARG A 84 -1.85 -12.56 27.77
CA ARG A 84 -2.26 -12.06 29.09
C ARG A 84 -3.36 -11.01 29.07
N ALA A 85 -3.82 -10.58 27.87
CA ALA A 85 -4.80 -9.51 27.73
C ALA A 85 -6.11 -9.86 28.47
N GLY A 86 -6.53 -9.02 29.40
CA GLY A 86 -7.76 -9.22 30.21
C GLY A 86 -7.72 -10.40 31.17
N MET A 87 -6.60 -11.10 31.31
CA MET A 87 -6.48 -12.21 32.27
C MET A 87 -6.09 -11.68 33.64
N ARG A 88 -6.79 -12.14 34.67
CA ARG A 88 -6.40 -11.91 36.06
C ARG A 88 -5.25 -12.83 36.45
N ASP A 89 -5.39 -14.11 36.14
CA ASP A 89 -4.45 -15.16 36.45
C ASP A 89 -4.23 -16.07 35.23
N GLY A 90 -3.01 -16.54 35.01
CA GLY A 90 -2.66 -17.43 33.91
C GLY A 90 -2.46 -16.73 32.57
N ILE A 91 -2.57 -17.52 31.50
CA ILE A 91 -2.43 -17.09 30.12
C ILE A 91 -3.48 -17.75 29.24
N ARG A 92 -3.90 -17.09 28.18
CA ARG A 92 -4.76 -17.64 27.14
C ARG A 92 -4.00 -18.66 26.30
N ASN A 93 -4.72 -19.58 25.69
CA ASN A 93 -4.12 -20.39 24.62
C ASN A 93 -3.79 -19.52 23.38
N VAL A 94 -2.98 -20.07 22.50
CA VAL A 94 -2.48 -19.37 21.31
C VAL A 94 -3.62 -18.90 20.41
N GLN A 95 -4.66 -19.71 20.26
CA GLN A 95 -5.81 -19.38 19.41
C GLN A 95 -6.58 -18.15 19.91
N GLU A 96 -6.87 -18.11 21.21
CA GLU A 96 -7.52 -16.97 21.86
C GLU A 96 -6.66 -15.69 21.78
N ALA A 97 -5.35 -15.82 22.00
CA ALA A 97 -4.42 -14.71 21.88
C ALA A 97 -4.36 -14.17 20.43
N ALA A 98 -4.38 -15.05 19.44
CA ALA A 98 -4.44 -14.69 18.02
C ALA A 98 -5.76 -13.97 17.69
N THR A 99 -6.90 -14.43 18.19
CA THR A 99 -8.20 -13.78 18.00
C THR A 99 -8.21 -12.37 18.57
N ILE A 100 -7.62 -12.15 19.76
CA ILE A 100 -7.46 -10.81 20.32
C ILE A 100 -6.57 -9.93 19.43
N PHE A 101 -5.45 -10.47 18.98
CA PHE A 101 -4.58 -9.76 18.04
C PHE A 101 -5.32 -9.40 16.75
N GLU A 102 -6.10 -10.29 16.19
CA GLU A 102 -6.88 -10.08 14.96
C GLU A 102 -7.97 -9.01 15.11
N SER A 103 -8.42 -8.72 16.34
CA SER A 103 -9.35 -7.63 16.61
C SER A 103 -8.71 -6.23 16.50
N ILE A 104 -7.39 -6.14 16.43
CA ILE A 104 -6.68 -4.91 16.06
C ILE A 104 -6.98 -4.59 14.60
N PRO A 105 -7.34 -3.33 14.26
CA PRO A 105 -7.60 -2.95 12.88
C PRO A 105 -6.49 -3.38 11.91
N ALA A 106 -6.87 -3.93 10.76
CA ALA A 106 -5.95 -4.47 9.77
C ALA A 106 -4.93 -3.43 9.29
N GLN A 107 -5.33 -2.17 9.18
CA GLN A 107 -4.47 -1.04 8.80
C GLN A 107 -3.32 -0.81 9.79
N ILE A 108 -3.55 -1.07 11.08
CA ILE A 108 -2.52 -0.98 12.12
C ILE A 108 -1.61 -2.21 12.07
N ARG A 109 -2.20 -3.41 11.89
CA ARG A 109 -1.43 -4.66 11.77
C ARG A 109 -0.50 -4.64 10.55
N ALA A 110 -0.94 -4.05 9.44
CA ALA A 110 -0.15 -3.89 8.22
C ALA A 110 1.13 -3.04 8.43
N GLN A 111 1.09 -2.09 9.35
CA GLN A 111 2.24 -1.23 9.66
C GLN A 111 3.28 -1.92 10.56
N GLY A 112 3.00 -3.14 11.03
CA GLY A 112 3.95 -3.99 11.74
C GLY A 112 3.99 -3.83 13.27
N PRO A 113 4.96 -4.46 13.93
CA PRO A 113 4.97 -4.62 15.39
C PRO A 113 5.01 -3.30 16.16
N GLU A 114 5.65 -2.26 15.61
CA GLU A 114 5.75 -0.96 16.27
C GLU A 114 4.38 -0.25 16.34
N ALA A 115 3.64 -0.26 15.22
CA ALA A 115 2.30 0.32 15.17
C ALA A 115 1.33 -0.44 16.13
N ILE A 116 1.47 -1.77 16.20
CA ILE A 116 0.70 -2.61 17.13
C ILE A 116 1.05 -2.23 18.59
N ARG A 117 2.33 -2.03 18.90
CA ARG A 117 2.78 -1.61 20.23
C ARG A 117 2.18 -0.27 20.61
N ASN A 118 2.25 0.71 19.70
CA ASN A 118 1.71 2.06 19.89
C ASN A 118 0.19 2.05 20.07
N PHE A 119 -0.53 1.26 19.26
CA PHE A 119 -1.97 1.06 19.43
C PHE A 119 -2.32 0.53 20.83
N CYS A 120 -1.52 -0.39 21.36
CA CYS A 120 -1.74 -1.00 22.67
C CYS A 120 -1.22 -0.16 23.85
N GLN A 121 -0.63 1.01 23.66
CA GLN A 121 -0.08 1.82 24.76
C GLN A 121 -1.17 2.43 25.63
N ASP A 122 -2.25 2.87 25.00
CA ASP A 122 -3.35 3.56 25.64
C ASP A 122 -4.64 2.71 25.73
N LYS A 123 -4.55 1.41 25.40
CA LYS A 123 -5.71 0.51 25.38
C LYS A 123 -5.50 -0.74 26.18
N ASP A 124 -6.56 -1.12 26.93
CA ASP A 124 -6.69 -2.41 27.55
C ASP A 124 -7.66 -3.29 26.75
N TRP A 125 -7.48 -4.61 26.83
CA TRP A 125 -8.50 -5.58 26.47
C TRP A 125 -9.52 -5.66 27.59
N SER A 126 -10.70 -5.11 27.37
CA SER A 126 -11.76 -4.98 28.35
C SER A 126 -12.85 -6.02 28.13
N HIS A 127 -13.34 -6.61 29.21
CA HIS A 127 -14.47 -7.54 29.14
C HIS A 127 -15.79 -6.81 28.92
N ILE A 128 -16.62 -7.34 28.03
CA ILE A 128 -17.99 -6.85 27.78
C ILE A 128 -18.86 -7.22 28.99
N GLN A 129 -18.87 -8.49 29.42
CA GLN A 129 -19.39 -8.93 30.67
C GLN A 129 -18.27 -9.11 31.68
N ALA A 130 -18.34 -8.42 32.80
CA ALA A 130 -17.30 -8.45 33.81
C ALA A 130 -17.18 -9.84 34.48
N HIS A 131 -15.96 -10.24 34.85
CA HIS A 131 -15.75 -11.51 35.55
C HIS A 131 -16.57 -11.68 36.84
N VAL A 132 -16.74 -10.60 37.60
CA VAL A 132 -17.53 -10.60 38.82
C VAL A 132 -19.00 -10.87 38.57
N ASN A 133 -19.47 -10.68 37.35
CA ASN A 133 -20.83 -10.93 36.89
C ASN A 133 -20.94 -12.23 36.06
N GLY A 134 -19.94 -13.09 36.13
CA GLY A 134 -19.91 -14.39 35.44
C GLY A 134 -19.39 -14.33 34.01
N GLY A 135 -18.80 -13.20 33.58
CA GLY A 135 -18.19 -13.09 32.28
C GLY A 135 -16.96 -14.00 32.15
N GLY A 136 -16.87 -14.74 31.06
CA GLY A 136 -15.75 -15.62 30.74
C GLY A 136 -14.51 -14.86 30.23
N SER A 137 -13.41 -15.58 30.09
CA SER A 137 -12.15 -15.02 29.59
C SER A 137 -11.99 -15.14 28.07
N GLU A 138 -12.98 -15.69 27.36
CA GLU A 138 -12.95 -15.90 25.91
C GLU A 138 -12.73 -14.57 25.17
N ALA A 139 -12.02 -14.63 24.04
CA ALA A 139 -11.79 -13.46 23.20
C ALA A 139 -13.11 -12.81 22.72
N ALA A 140 -14.18 -13.60 22.56
CA ALA A 140 -15.51 -13.09 22.21
C ALA A 140 -16.15 -12.18 23.28
N ASN A 141 -15.73 -12.30 24.56
CA ASN A 141 -16.20 -11.47 25.66
C ASN A 141 -15.31 -10.23 25.89
N GLY A 142 -14.67 -9.70 24.87
CA GLY A 142 -13.82 -8.53 25.06
C GLY A 142 -13.68 -7.65 23.84
N ILE A 143 -13.19 -6.44 24.08
CA ILE A 143 -12.91 -5.43 23.07
C ILE A 143 -11.79 -4.52 23.54
N PHE A 144 -10.98 -3.98 22.64
CA PHE A 144 -10.04 -2.93 22.98
C PHE A 144 -10.77 -1.60 23.23
N GLU A 145 -10.47 -0.98 24.35
CA GLU A 145 -10.89 0.38 24.69
C GLU A 145 -9.77 1.13 25.42
N HIS A 146 -9.93 2.42 25.62
CA HIS A 146 -8.96 3.19 26.40
C HIS A 146 -8.88 2.66 27.83
N PHE A 147 -7.67 2.46 28.35
CA PHE A 147 -7.43 1.85 29.67
C PHE A 147 -8.12 2.65 30.79
N TRP A 148 -8.21 3.98 30.67
CA TRP A 148 -8.86 4.79 31.69
C TRP A 148 -10.37 4.56 31.76
N VAL A 149 -11.03 4.27 30.62
CA VAL A 149 -12.46 3.93 30.58
C VAL A 149 -12.69 2.58 31.25
N ASN A 150 -11.89 1.57 30.86
CA ASN A 150 -11.92 0.24 31.46
C ASN A 150 -11.77 0.31 32.99
N ARG A 151 -10.76 1.02 33.46
CA ARG A 151 -10.45 1.14 34.90
C ARG A 151 -11.50 1.94 35.66
N ALA A 152 -12.09 2.97 35.05
CA ALA A 152 -13.20 3.74 35.64
C ALA A 152 -14.47 2.92 35.77
N ARG A 153 -14.76 2.01 34.84
CA ARG A 153 -15.89 1.08 34.91
C ARG A 153 -15.74 0.05 36.01
N GLY A 154 -14.49 -0.41 36.23
CA GLY A 154 -14.19 -1.43 37.23
C GLY A 154 -14.87 -2.76 36.94
N GLY A 155 -15.54 -3.35 37.96
CA GLY A 155 -16.22 -4.66 37.86
C GLY A 155 -17.65 -4.61 37.31
N LYS A 156 -18.04 -3.54 36.58
CA LYS A 156 -19.36 -3.47 35.96
C LYS A 156 -19.30 -3.99 34.53
N ASP A 157 -20.46 -4.55 34.09
CA ASP A 157 -20.61 -4.90 32.68
C ASP A 157 -20.57 -3.65 31.78
N MET A 158 -20.08 -3.82 30.57
CA MET A 158 -20.07 -2.77 29.57
C MET A 158 -21.51 -2.51 29.08
N THR A 159 -21.94 -1.28 29.13
CA THR A 159 -23.24 -0.87 28.57
C THR A 159 -23.20 -0.89 27.06
N VAL A 160 -24.36 -0.94 26.41
CA VAL A 160 -24.48 -0.85 24.95
C VAL A 160 -23.83 0.43 24.40
N ALA A 161 -23.98 1.54 25.13
CA ALA A 161 -23.36 2.82 24.75
C ALA A 161 -21.85 2.77 24.85
N GLU A 162 -21.29 2.19 25.91
CA GLU A 162 -19.83 2.03 26.08
C GLU A 162 -19.25 1.10 25.01
N LEU A 163 -19.95 0.01 24.67
CA LEU A 163 -19.54 -0.88 23.58
C LEU A 163 -19.55 -0.15 22.23
N ALA A 164 -20.53 0.72 21.98
CA ALA A 164 -20.56 1.53 20.78
C ALA A 164 -19.36 2.51 20.73
N VAL A 165 -19.03 3.14 21.85
CA VAL A 165 -17.85 4.02 21.96
C VAL A 165 -16.56 3.25 21.75
N ALA A 166 -16.41 2.05 22.33
CA ALA A 166 -15.24 1.21 22.12
C ALA A 166 -15.07 0.83 20.64
N LYS A 167 -16.15 0.45 19.95
CA LYS A 167 -16.15 0.20 18.50
C LYS A 167 -15.75 1.44 17.70
N GLN A 168 -16.24 2.62 18.10
CA GLN A 168 -15.86 3.88 17.44
C GLN A 168 -14.36 4.18 17.63
N VAL A 169 -13.82 3.95 18.81
CA VAL A 169 -12.37 4.09 19.07
C VAL A 169 -11.52 3.22 18.13
N LEU A 170 -11.97 1.99 17.86
CA LEU A 170 -11.31 1.10 16.89
C LEU A 170 -11.42 1.62 15.46
N ALA A 171 -12.60 2.08 15.06
CA ALA A 171 -12.85 2.65 13.75
C ALA A 171 -12.00 3.92 13.52
N ASP A 172 -11.92 4.80 14.49
CA ASP A 172 -11.10 6.02 14.43
C ASP A 172 -9.60 5.68 14.35
N ALA A 173 -9.15 4.68 15.09
CA ALA A 173 -7.76 4.20 15.03
C ALA A 173 -7.43 3.61 13.65
N ALA A 174 -8.35 2.81 13.08
CA ALA A 174 -8.23 2.28 11.73
C ALA A 174 -8.15 3.39 10.68
N PHE A 175 -9.03 4.39 10.78
CA PHE A 175 -9.06 5.52 9.86
C PHE A 175 -7.76 6.35 9.93
N LYS A 176 -7.29 6.67 11.14
CA LYS A 176 -6.02 7.40 11.33
C LYS A 176 -4.83 6.63 10.75
N ALA A 177 -4.77 5.32 10.97
CA ALA A 177 -3.72 4.46 10.42
C ALA A 177 -3.77 4.45 8.88
N ALA A 178 -4.96 4.33 8.28
CA ALA A 178 -5.16 4.37 6.85
C ALA A 178 -4.70 5.71 6.24
N VAL A 179 -5.09 6.84 6.84
CA VAL A 179 -4.66 8.17 6.38
C VAL A 179 -3.15 8.33 6.46
N ALA A 180 -2.53 7.92 7.58
CA ALA A 180 -1.08 8.00 7.75
C ALA A 180 -0.33 7.17 6.69
N GLU A 181 -0.85 6.00 6.34
CA GLU A 181 -0.28 5.13 5.31
C GLU A 181 -0.40 5.75 3.90
N VAL A 182 -1.57 6.29 3.55
CA VAL A 182 -1.77 7.00 2.27
C VAL A 182 -0.81 8.19 2.15
N VAL A 183 -0.71 9.01 3.18
CA VAL A 183 0.19 10.17 3.20
C VAL A 183 1.65 9.73 3.09
N GLY A 184 2.06 8.72 3.87
CA GLY A 184 3.42 8.18 3.82
C GLY A 184 3.78 7.60 2.45
N ALA A 185 2.87 6.85 1.83
CA ALA A 185 3.06 6.29 0.49
C ALA A 185 3.08 7.39 -0.59
N ALA A 186 2.21 8.39 -0.48
CA ALA A 186 2.20 9.54 -1.39
C ALA A 186 3.52 10.32 -1.35
N MET A 187 4.09 10.53 -0.15
CA MET A 187 5.40 11.16 0.00
C MET A 187 6.52 10.33 -0.65
N LYS A 188 6.53 9.00 -0.43
CA LYS A 188 7.49 8.11 -1.09
C LYS A 188 7.36 8.16 -2.61
N GLY A 189 6.14 8.12 -3.13
CA GLY A 189 5.83 8.26 -4.55
C GLY A 189 6.32 9.57 -5.14
N ALA A 190 6.08 10.68 -4.43
CA ALA A 190 6.53 11.99 -4.82
C ALA A 190 8.06 12.09 -4.89
N ILE A 191 8.74 11.62 -3.84
CA ILE A 191 10.21 11.64 -3.77
C ILE A 191 10.83 10.77 -4.86
N ALA A 192 10.35 9.53 -5.02
CA ALA A 192 10.88 8.61 -6.01
C ALA A 192 10.71 9.16 -7.44
N ALA A 193 9.54 9.67 -7.77
CA ALA A 193 9.27 10.26 -9.08
C ALA A 193 10.14 11.50 -9.33
N ALA A 194 10.26 12.38 -8.34
CA ALA A 194 11.09 13.58 -8.43
C ALA A 194 12.57 13.25 -8.63
N VAL A 195 13.12 12.28 -7.88
CA VAL A 195 14.54 11.88 -7.99
C VAL A 195 14.84 11.26 -9.36
N ILE A 196 13.97 10.37 -9.85
CA ILE A 196 14.15 9.76 -11.17
C ILE A 196 14.10 10.83 -12.25
N GLU A 197 13.11 11.72 -12.22
CA GLU A 197 12.97 12.78 -13.20
C GLU A 197 14.12 13.80 -13.13
N LEU A 198 14.60 14.11 -11.94
CA LEU A 198 15.75 14.98 -11.75
C LEU A 198 16.98 14.45 -12.51
N ILE A 199 17.30 13.16 -12.35
CA ILE A 199 18.46 12.54 -13.00
C ILE A 199 18.32 12.60 -14.52
N PHE A 200 17.20 12.12 -15.06
CA PHE A 200 16.99 12.10 -16.49
C PHE A 200 16.93 13.51 -17.11
N SER A 201 16.21 14.43 -16.43
CA SER A 201 16.09 15.80 -16.90
C SER A 201 17.43 16.54 -16.90
N ILE A 202 18.29 16.33 -15.90
CA ILE A 202 19.66 16.87 -15.92
C ILE A 202 20.43 16.33 -17.13
N LEU A 203 20.41 15.03 -17.35
CA LEU A 203 21.18 14.43 -18.46
C LEU A 203 20.69 14.92 -19.83
N GLU A 204 19.38 14.86 -20.08
CA GLU A 204 18.77 15.31 -21.34
C GLU A 204 19.05 16.79 -21.61
N ASN A 205 18.77 17.66 -20.65
CA ASN A 205 18.92 19.11 -20.82
C ASN A 205 20.41 19.53 -20.87
N SER A 206 21.31 18.77 -20.21
CA SER A 206 22.74 19.02 -20.34
C SER A 206 23.21 18.76 -21.77
N LEU A 207 22.73 17.71 -22.44
CA LEU A 207 23.05 17.45 -23.84
C LEU A 207 22.53 18.57 -24.75
N LEU A 208 21.30 19.03 -24.55
CA LEU A 208 20.71 20.15 -25.28
C LEU A 208 21.50 21.45 -25.08
N CYS A 209 21.98 21.68 -23.87
CA CYS A 209 22.82 22.85 -23.56
C CYS A 209 24.17 22.78 -24.25
N VAL A 210 24.82 21.61 -24.32
CA VAL A 210 26.08 21.38 -25.05
C VAL A 210 25.87 21.58 -26.55
N GLU A 211 24.74 21.17 -27.11
CA GLU A 211 24.40 21.42 -28.51
C GLU A 211 24.04 22.90 -28.81
N GLY A 212 23.96 23.76 -27.76
CA GLY A 212 23.58 25.17 -27.90
C GLY A 212 22.09 25.37 -28.20
N LYS A 213 21.24 24.37 -27.97
CA LYS A 213 19.81 24.43 -28.20
C LYS A 213 19.09 25.13 -27.06
N ILE A 214 19.65 25.09 -25.85
CA ILE A 214 19.14 25.80 -24.66
C ILE A 214 20.31 26.45 -23.92
N THR A 215 20.01 27.51 -23.16
CA THR A 215 20.95 28.18 -22.29
C THR A 215 21.07 27.48 -20.94
N GLN A 216 22.09 27.78 -20.15
CA GLN A 216 22.24 27.24 -18.78
C GLN A 216 21.06 27.65 -17.85
N SER A 217 20.50 28.85 -18.03
CA SER A 217 19.35 29.28 -17.24
C SER A 217 18.08 28.51 -17.61
N GLU A 218 17.88 28.23 -18.89
CA GLU A 218 16.78 27.38 -19.36
C GLU A 218 16.94 25.94 -18.87
N LEU A 219 18.15 25.38 -18.88
CA LEU A 219 18.44 24.07 -18.31
C LEU A 219 17.98 23.99 -16.84
N VAL A 220 18.38 24.93 -16.01
CA VAL A 220 17.98 24.93 -14.59
C VAL A 220 16.46 25.04 -14.44
N SER A 221 15.81 25.88 -15.23
CA SER A 221 14.37 26.06 -15.22
C SER A 221 13.61 24.80 -15.64
N GLU A 222 14.04 24.18 -16.73
CA GLU A 222 13.42 22.94 -17.24
C GLU A 222 13.58 21.78 -16.27
N VAL A 223 14.79 21.58 -15.71
CA VAL A 223 15.05 20.54 -14.70
C VAL A 223 14.18 20.76 -13.46
N ALA A 224 14.12 21.98 -12.93
CA ALA A 224 13.31 22.29 -11.74
C ALA A 224 11.82 22.04 -12.01
N THR A 225 11.34 22.47 -13.18
CA THR A 225 9.93 22.31 -13.57
C THR A 225 9.55 20.86 -13.78
N ALA A 226 10.37 20.07 -14.49
CA ALA A 226 10.13 18.65 -14.73
C ALA A 226 10.12 17.85 -13.41
N THR A 227 11.10 18.11 -12.54
CA THR A 227 11.22 17.48 -11.22
C THR A 227 10.01 17.77 -10.33
N ALA A 228 9.57 19.03 -10.26
CA ALA A 228 8.40 19.41 -9.48
C ALA A 228 7.12 18.76 -10.01
N LYS A 229 6.89 18.78 -11.31
CA LYS A 229 5.73 18.12 -11.94
C LYS A 229 5.71 16.63 -11.67
N ALA A 230 6.86 15.94 -11.82
CA ALA A 230 6.97 14.51 -11.57
C ALA A 230 6.69 14.17 -10.09
N GLY A 231 7.21 14.95 -9.15
CA GLY A 231 6.96 14.77 -7.73
C GLY A 231 5.48 14.90 -7.38
N ILE A 232 4.82 15.97 -7.84
CA ILE A 232 3.38 16.19 -7.60
C ILE A 232 2.55 15.07 -8.20
N ALA A 233 2.81 14.69 -9.45
CA ALA A 233 2.07 13.64 -10.14
C ALA A 233 2.27 12.27 -9.47
N GLY A 234 3.51 11.92 -9.13
CA GLY A 234 3.84 10.66 -8.46
C GLY A 234 3.17 10.52 -7.10
N GLY A 235 3.16 11.59 -6.31
CA GLY A 235 2.48 11.63 -5.01
C GLY A 235 0.97 11.49 -5.14
N ALA A 236 0.35 12.23 -6.04
CA ALA A 236 -1.10 12.19 -6.25
C ALA A 236 -1.59 10.81 -6.74
N ILE A 237 -0.89 10.21 -7.72
CA ILE A 237 -1.24 8.88 -8.25
C ILE A 237 -1.11 7.83 -7.16
N THR A 238 -0.02 7.85 -6.38
CA THR A 238 0.19 6.91 -5.27
C THR A 238 -0.93 7.03 -4.23
N ALA A 239 -1.31 8.25 -3.85
CA ALA A 239 -2.41 8.47 -2.90
C ALA A 239 -3.75 7.93 -3.41
N ILE A 240 -4.09 8.18 -4.68
CA ILE A 240 -5.33 7.69 -5.31
C ILE A 240 -5.34 6.16 -5.33
N LEU A 241 -4.29 5.52 -5.83
CA LEU A 241 -4.21 4.07 -5.93
C LEU A 241 -4.33 3.40 -4.56
N LEU A 242 -3.63 3.92 -3.56
CA LEU A 242 -3.68 3.35 -2.23
C LEU A 242 -5.04 3.55 -1.55
N THR A 243 -5.67 4.71 -1.76
CA THR A 243 -7.04 4.96 -1.28
C THR A 243 -8.03 3.97 -1.91
N LEU A 244 -7.90 3.71 -3.21
CA LEU A 244 -8.72 2.69 -3.88
C LEU A 244 -8.49 1.29 -3.30
N CYS A 245 -7.25 0.91 -2.99
CA CYS A 245 -6.93 -0.35 -2.33
C CYS A 245 -7.59 -0.49 -0.96
N MET A 246 -7.68 0.60 -0.21
CA MET A 246 -8.31 0.59 1.12
C MET A 246 -9.83 0.49 1.06
N ILE A 247 -10.45 1.13 0.06
CA ILE A 247 -11.90 1.09 -0.14
C ILE A 247 -12.33 -0.25 -0.76
N PHE A 248 -11.51 -0.79 -1.67
CA PHE A 248 -11.80 -2.01 -2.44
C PHE A 248 -10.67 -3.05 -2.26
N PRO A 249 -10.70 -3.87 -1.20
CA PRO A 249 -9.66 -4.88 -0.93
C PRO A 249 -9.27 -5.79 -2.11
N PRO A 250 -10.18 -6.19 -3.03
CA PRO A 250 -9.78 -6.95 -4.22
C PRO A 250 -8.78 -6.21 -5.12
N ILE A 251 -8.84 -4.87 -5.17
CA ILE A 251 -7.87 -4.06 -5.92
C ILE A 251 -6.48 -4.13 -5.25
N ALA A 252 -6.42 -4.16 -3.93
CA ALA A 252 -5.15 -4.32 -3.21
C ALA A 252 -4.48 -5.66 -3.54
N ALA A 253 -5.23 -6.74 -3.58
CA ALA A 253 -4.72 -8.06 -3.97
C ALA A 253 -4.20 -8.07 -5.42
N LEU A 254 -4.94 -7.46 -6.34
CA LEU A 254 -4.56 -7.35 -7.76
C LEU A 254 -3.28 -6.51 -7.93
N LEU A 255 -3.22 -5.33 -7.33
CA LEU A 255 -2.02 -4.47 -7.37
C LEU A 255 -0.84 -5.12 -6.68
N GLY A 256 -1.05 -5.82 -5.56
CA GLY A 256 -0.02 -6.61 -4.89
C GLY A 256 0.56 -7.70 -5.79
N ALA A 257 -0.28 -8.43 -6.52
CA ALA A 257 0.15 -9.42 -7.51
C ALA A 257 0.90 -8.76 -8.70
N ALA A 258 0.54 -7.54 -9.09
CA ALA A 258 1.19 -6.78 -10.14
C ALA A 258 2.49 -6.08 -9.71
N ALA A 259 2.86 -6.13 -8.42
CA ALA A 259 4.02 -5.40 -7.89
C ALA A 259 5.33 -5.75 -8.61
N MET A 260 5.62 -7.04 -8.84
CA MET A 260 6.81 -7.49 -9.56
C MET A 260 6.79 -7.11 -11.05
N PRO A 261 5.71 -7.38 -11.81
CA PRO A 261 5.61 -6.90 -13.19
C PRO A 261 5.76 -5.38 -13.33
N LEU A 262 5.16 -4.60 -12.45
CA LEU A 262 5.28 -3.13 -12.47
C LEU A 262 6.69 -2.65 -12.14
N ALA A 263 7.37 -3.28 -11.18
CA ALA A 263 8.77 -2.96 -10.87
C ALA A 263 9.69 -3.27 -12.05
N VAL A 264 9.51 -4.43 -12.70
CA VAL A 264 10.28 -4.83 -13.91
C VAL A 264 10.00 -3.87 -15.07
N ALA A 265 8.74 -3.50 -15.30
CA ALA A 265 8.37 -2.52 -16.32
C ALA A 265 9.00 -1.14 -16.03
N GLY A 266 9.05 -0.73 -14.75
CA GLY A 266 9.72 0.50 -14.33
C GLY A 266 11.22 0.51 -14.64
N VAL A 267 11.92 -0.58 -14.32
CA VAL A 267 13.34 -0.75 -14.65
C VAL A 267 13.56 -0.75 -16.17
N GLY A 268 12.68 -1.45 -16.91
CA GLY A 268 12.73 -1.46 -18.38
C GLY A 268 12.56 -0.06 -18.97
N PHE A 269 11.60 0.72 -18.47
CA PHE A 269 11.37 2.10 -18.92
C PHE A 269 12.59 3.00 -18.64
N MET A 270 13.17 2.92 -17.43
CA MET A 270 14.40 3.66 -17.11
C MET A 270 15.56 3.24 -17.99
N GLY A 271 15.65 1.95 -18.33
CA GLY A 271 16.66 1.43 -19.26
C GLY A 271 16.51 2.01 -20.67
N ILE A 272 15.28 2.05 -21.20
CA ILE A 272 14.99 2.63 -22.52
C ILE A 272 15.35 4.12 -22.56
N ARG A 273 14.87 4.90 -21.59
CA ARG A 273 15.17 6.34 -21.51
C ARG A 273 16.66 6.61 -21.32
N GLY A 274 17.32 5.82 -20.48
CA GLY A 274 18.78 5.89 -20.30
C GLY A 274 19.54 5.56 -21.58
N TRP A 275 19.08 4.57 -22.34
CA TRP A 275 19.66 4.21 -23.63
C TRP A 275 19.47 5.33 -24.68
N GLU A 276 18.32 5.96 -24.77
CA GLU A 276 18.08 7.09 -25.66
C GLU A 276 19.01 8.27 -25.35
N ILE A 277 19.19 8.60 -24.06
CA ILE A 277 20.12 9.63 -23.60
C ILE A 277 21.57 9.24 -23.97
N PHE A 278 21.94 7.98 -23.71
CA PHE A 278 23.27 7.47 -24.10
C PHE A 278 23.51 7.60 -25.59
N CYS A 279 22.58 7.16 -26.43
CA CYS A 279 22.69 7.29 -27.89
C CYS A 279 22.76 8.75 -28.35
N HIS A 280 22.05 9.66 -27.65
CA HIS A 280 22.15 11.09 -27.94
C HIS A 280 23.53 11.62 -27.56
N GLY A 281 24.04 11.30 -26.38
CA GLY A 281 25.38 11.67 -25.94
C GLY A 281 26.50 11.08 -26.80
N ASP A 282 26.33 9.83 -27.23
CA ASP A 282 27.29 9.17 -28.11
C ASP A 282 27.42 9.87 -29.47
N ARG A 283 26.34 10.35 -30.06
CA ARG A 283 26.34 11.16 -31.27
C ARG A 283 27.08 12.49 -31.12
N ILE A 284 27.03 13.08 -29.93
CA ILE A 284 27.71 14.37 -29.67
C ILE A 284 29.17 14.16 -29.33
N PHE A 285 29.50 13.17 -28.52
CA PHE A 285 30.83 13.01 -27.95
C PHE A 285 31.64 11.84 -28.53
N GLY A 286 31.04 10.97 -29.36
CA GLY A 286 31.71 9.77 -29.91
C GLY A 286 32.15 8.81 -28.80
N ILE A 287 31.36 8.63 -27.77
CA ILE A 287 31.72 7.87 -26.55
C ILE A 287 32.08 6.43 -26.90
N THR A 288 31.29 5.79 -27.77
CA THR A 288 31.52 4.41 -28.22
C THR A 288 32.83 4.29 -28.98
N GLU A 289 33.13 5.24 -29.91
CA GLU A 289 34.35 5.25 -30.67
C GLU A 289 35.58 5.46 -29.77
N GLN A 290 35.49 6.39 -28.82
CA GLN A 290 36.57 6.63 -27.86
C GLN A 290 36.81 5.41 -26.96
N ALA A 291 35.74 4.76 -26.48
CA ALA A 291 35.85 3.54 -25.70
C ALA A 291 36.46 2.38 -26.49
N GLN A 292 36.10 2.21 -27.76
CA GLN A 292 36.70 1.20 -28.65
C GLN A 292 38.20 1.46 -28.88
N LYS A 293 38.59 2.70 -29.10
CA LYS A 293 40.02 3.09 -29.23
C LYS A 293 40.77 2.82 -27.93
N PHE A 294 40.17 3.16 -26.78
CA PHE A 294 40.78 2.93 -25.47
C PHE A 294 40.98 1.43 -25.16
N LEU A 295 40.00 0.60 -25.55
CA LEU A 295 40.04 -0.85 -25.34
C LEU A 295 40.82 -1.62 -26.40
N GLY A 296 41.46 -0.94 -27.40
CA GLY A 296 42.26 -1.58 -28.45
C GLY A 296 41.45 -2.44 -29.43
N MET A 297 40.12 -2.28 -29.47
CA MET A 297 39.22 -3.08 -30.33
C MET A 297 39.20 -2.62 -31.80
N THR A 298 39.88 -1.54 -32.15
CA THR A 298 39.86 -0.95 -33.49
C THR A 298 40.87 -1.53 -34.46
N GLU A 299 41.82 -2.37 -34.02
CA GLU A 299 42.88 -2.90 -34.91
C GLU A 299 42.56 -4.24 -35.59
N GLN A 300 41.45 -4.91 -35.26
CA GLN A 300 41.15 -6.25 -35.82
C GLN A 300 40.15 -6.29 -36.98
N LEU A 301 39.57 -5.18 -37.39
CA LEU A 301 38.58 -5.17 -38.49
C LEU A 301 39.12 -4.72 -39.84
N THR A 302 40.41 -4.42 -39.97
CA THR A 302 41.05 -3.98 -41.25
C THR A 302 42.03 -4.97 -41.85
N VAL A 303 42.05 -6.22 -41.40
CA VAL A 303 42.96 -7.24 -41.95
C VAL A 303 42.14 -8.41 -42.51
N ASP A 304 41.21 -8.18 -43.41
CA ASP A 304 40.75 -9.17 -44.41
C ASP A 304 39.84 -8.45 -45.42
N SER A 305 40.45 -7.78 -46.37
CA SER A 305 39.85 -7.41 -47.66
C SER A 305 40.84 -7.52 -48.80
#